data_6ae95a3affc36564c453c13785bdf254
#
_entry.id   6ae95a3affc36564c453c13785bdf254
#
_cell.length_a   1.000
_cell.length_b   1.000
_cell.length_c   1.000
_cell.angle_alpha   90.00
_cell.angle_beta   90.00
_cell.angle_gamma   90.00
#
_symmetry.space_group_name_H-M   'P 1'
#
loop_
_entity.id
_entity.type
_entity.pdbx_description
1 polymer ?
#
loop_
_entity_poly.entity_id
_entity_poly.type
_entity_poly.pdbx_seq_one_letter_code
_entity_poly.pdbx_strand_id
1 'polypeptide(L)'
;SPNRLRLGPLIIIILLLINFLYIMKKIKKIKISINGKFLTINENLSLSIFLKELKIPLKKVAIELNQEIIDKNNLKMIKLKKNDKIEIVHFIGGG
;
A
#
# COMPACT_ATOMS: atom_id res chain seq x y z
N SER A 1 4.04 -44.73 -18.78
CA SER A 1 3.87 -44.40 -20.18
C SER A 1 5.06 -43.59 -20.70
N PRO A 2 5.66 -44.00 -21.81
CA PRO A 2 6.77 -43.24 -22.39
C PRO A 2 6.39 -41.86 -22.90
N ASN A 3 5.10 -41.59 -23.01
CA ASN A 3 4.61 -40.32 -23.53
C ASN A 3 4.28 -39.29 -22.47
N ARG A 4 4.69 -39.53 -21.25
CA ARG A 4 4.48 -38.52 -20.20
C ARG A 4 5.37 -37.32 -20.45
N LEU A 5 4.75 -36.18 -20.59
CA LEU A 5 5.46 -34.93 -20.68
C LEU A 5 6.00 -34.57 -19.29
N ARG A 6 7.30 -34.40 -19.18
CA ARG A 6 7.94 -33.91 -17.96
C ARG A 6 8.56 -32.56 -18.23
N LEU A 7 8.21 -31.60 -17.42
CA LEU A 7 8.85 -30.32 -17.47
C LEU A 7 10.16 -30.37 -16.68
N GLY A 8 11.24 -30.01 -17.36
CA GLY A 8 12.54 -29.94 -16.70
C GLY A 8 12.60 -28.77 -15.69
N PRO A 9 13.60 -28.81 -14.79
CA PRO A 9 13.77 -27.75 -13.78
C PRO A 9 13.86 -26.35 -14.37
N LEU A 10 14.56 -26.21 -15.51
CA LEU A 10 14.70 -24.91 -16.16
C LEU A 10 13.39 -24.35 -16.66
N ILE A 11 12.52 -25.21 -17.20
CA ILE A 11 11.20 -24.78 -17.68
C ILE A 11 10.34 -24.33 -16.51
N ILE A 12 10.40 -25.06 -15.40
CA ILE A 12 9.67 -24.69 -14.17
C ILE A 12 10.13 -23.33 -13.67
N ILE A 13 11.44 -23.10 -13.62
CA ILE A 13 12.02 -21.82 -13.20
C ILE A 13 11.55 -20.69 -14.12
N ILE A 14 11.58 -20.90 -15.42
CA ILE A 14 11.14 -19.90 -16.41
C ILE A 14 9.67 -19.56 -16.21
N LEU A 15 8.82 -20.58 -16.00
CA LEU A 15 7.39 -20.34 -15.74
C LEU A 15 7.16 -19.55 -14.45
N LEU A 16 7.93 -19.84 -13.40
CA LEU A 16 7.86 -19.10 -12.15
C LEU A 16 8.28 -17.64 -12.33
N LEU A 17 9.34 -17.40 -13.12
CA LEU A 17 9.80 -16.05 -13.43
C LEU A 17 8.76 -15.27 -14.25
N ILE A 18 8.16 -15.91 -15.24
CA ILE A 18 7.11 -15.29 -16.05
C ILE A 18 5.92 -14.92 -15.17
N ASN A 19 5.51 -15.83 -14.29
CA ASN A 19 4.42 -15.56 -13.36
C ASN A 19 4.75 -14.39 -12.41
N PHE A 20 5.97 -14.37 -11.89
CA PHE A 20 6.46 -13.29 -11.05
C PHE A 20 6.42 -11.94 -11.77
N LEU A 21 6.94 -11.89 -13.01
CA LEU A 21 6.93 -10.67 -13.82
C LEU A 21 5.52 -10.23 -14.16
N TYR A 22 4.61 -11.16 -14.42
CA TYR A 22 3.22 -10.86 -14.67
C TYR A 22 2.56 -10.20 -13.46
N ILE A 23 2.79 -10.77 -12.27
CA ILE A 23 2.26 -10.22 -11.02
C ILE A 23 2.85 -8.83 -10.76
N MET A 24 4.17 -8.68 -10.95
CA MET A 24 4.83 -7.38 -10.75
C MET A 24 4.30 -6.31 -11.71
N LYS A 25 3.95 -6.68 -12.93
CA LYS A 25 3.35 -5.76 -13.89
C LYS A 25 1.97 -5.29 -13.48
N LYS A 26 1.22 -6.12 -12.76
CA LYS A 26 -0.12 -5.79 -12.28
C LYS A 26 -0.10 -4.90 -11.04
N ILE A 27 1.00 -4.87 -10.31
CA ILE A 27 1.14 -3.99 -9.17
C ILE A 27 1.41 -2.58 -9.70
N LYS A 28 0.42 -1.73 -9.60
CA LYS A 28 0.56 -0.34 -9.99
C LYS A 28 1.05 0.48 -8.81
N LYS A 29 1.95 1.40 -9.10
CA LYS A 29 2.45 2.35 -8.12
C LYS A 29 1.76 3.68 -8.31
N ILE A 30 1.46 4.34 -7.22
CA ILE A 30 0.87 5.67 -7.21
C ILE A 30 1.69 6.59 -6.33
N LYS A 31 1.59 7.88 -6.62
CA LYS A 31 2.24 8.91 -5.84
C LYS A 31 1.21 9.58 -4.94
N ILE A 32 1.54 9.67 -3.67
CA ILE A 32 0.76 10.37 -2.66
C ILE A 32 1.67 11.35 -1.92
N SER A 33 1.10 12.17 -1.06
CA SER A 33 1.90 13.00 -0.16
C SER A 33 1.47 12.80 1.29
N ILE A 34 2.43 12.93 2.19
CA ILE A 34 2.20 12.92 3.62
C ILE A 34 2.96 14.07 4.26
N ASN A 35 2.23 14.98 4.91
CA ASN A 35 2.80 16.20 5.50
C ASN A 35 3.72 16.94 4.50
N GLY A 36 3.29 17.03 3.25
CA GLY A 36 4.02 17.71 2.20
C GLY A 36 5.14 16.92 1.53
N LYS A 37 5.42 15.70 1.99
CA LYS A 37 6.45 14.86 1.38
C LYS A 37 5.81 13.85 0.44
N PHE A 38 6.39 13.69 -0.74
CA PHE A 38 5.88 12.73 -1.72
C PHE A 38 6.44 11.33 -1.46
N LEU A 39 5.56 10.34 -1.60
CA LEU A 39 5.89 8.93 -1.49
C LEU A 39 5.24 8.16 -2.63
N THR A 40 5.89 7.09 -3.04
CA THR A 40 5.33 6.14 -4.01
C THR A 40 4.90 4.89 -3.24
N ILE A 41 3.64 4.51 -3.42
CA ILE A 41 3.06 3.34 -2.75
C ILE A 41 2.34 2.47 -3.76
N ASN A 42 1.94 1.27 -3.35
CA ASN A 42 1.10 0.42 -4.18
C ASN A 42 -0.32 1.00 -4.26
N GLU A 43 -0.89 0.95 -5.45
CA GLU A 43 -2.28 1.34 -5.66
C GLU A 43 -3.20 0.53 -4.74
N ASN A 44 -4.26 1.18 -4.24
CA ASN A 44 -5.25 0.57 -3.35
C ASN A 44 -4.73 0.11 -2.00
N LEU A 45 -3.57 0.61 -1.58
CA LEU A 45 -3.11 0.36 -0.21
C LEU A 45 -4.09 1.00 0.78
N SER A 46 -4.49 0.24 1.80
CA SER A 46 -5.37 0.76 2.84
C SER A 46 -4.68 1.86 3.63
N LEU A 47 -5.41 2.93 3.93
CA LEU A 47 -4.89 4.00 4.79
C LEU A 47 -4.48 3.46 6.17
N SER A 48 -5.24 2.51 6.71
CA SER A 48 -4.92 1.86 7.97
C SER A 48 -3.55 1.17 7.93
N ILE A 49 -3.30 0.38 6.89
CA ILE A 49 -2.03 -0.33 6.73
C ILE A 49 -0.88 0.64 6.52
N PHE A 50 -1.10 1.67 5.71
CA PHE A 50 -0.09 2.70 5.44
C PHE A 50 0.37 3.38 6.74
N LEU A 51 -0.59 3.82 7.56
CA LEU A 51 -0.28 4.48 8.83
C LEU A 51 0.39 3.53 9.82
N LYS A 52 -0.01 2.27 9.82
CA LYS A 52 0.61 1.24 10.66
C LYS A 52 2.07 1.00 10.27
N GLU A 53 2.35 0.92 8.98
CA GLU A 53 3.71 0.75 8.49
C GLU A 53 4.61 1.92 8.87
N LEU A 54 4.08 3.14 8.89
CA LEU A 54 4.79 4.32 9.32
C LEU A 54 4.87 4.46 10.85
N LYS A 55 4.25 3.53 11.58
CA LYS A 55 4.22 3.54 13.05
C LYS A 55 3.63 4.83 13.63
N ILE A 56 2.59 5.32 12.98
CA ILE A 56 1.90 6.53 13.44
C ILE A 56 1.10 6.21 14.69
N PRO A 57 1.26 6.97 15.79
CA PRO A 57 0.52 6.75 17.04
C PRO A 57 -0.91 7.27 16.91
N LEU A 58 -1.82 6.45 16.42
CA LEU A 58 -3.18 6.87 16.05
C LEU A 58 -3.94 7.56 17.19
N LYS A 59 -3.65 7.21 18.45
CA LYS A 59 -4.33 7.82 19.60
C LYS A 59 -3.89 9.26 19.86
N LYS A 60 -2.77 9.68 19.27
CA LYS A 60 -2.16 10.97 19.55
C LYS A 60 -2.25 11.95 18.38
N VAL A 61 -2.92 11.56 17.32
CA VAL A 61 -2.95 12.35 16.10
C VAL A 61 -4.35 12.44 15.53
N ALA A 62 -4.59 13.49 14.75
CA ALA A 62 -5.70 13.58 13.83
C ALA A 62 -5.17 13.29 12.42
N ILE A 63 -5.98 12.62 11.62
CA ILE A 63 -5.63 12.25 10.24
C ILE A 63 -6.52 13.03 9.30
N GLU A 64 -5.93 13.77 8.38
CA GLU A 64 -6.65 14.41 7.30
C GLU A 64 -6.31 13.73 5.98
N LEU A 65 -7.31 13.48 5.18
CA LEU A 65 -7.16 13.00 3.82
C LEU A 65 -7.86 13.98 2.88
N ASN A 66 -7.06 14.61 2.02
CA ASN A 66 -7.58 15.61 1.08
C ASN A 66 -8.40 16.69 1.79
N GLN A 67 -7.86 17.19 2.91
CA GLN A 67 -8.43 18.26 3.72
C GLN A 67 -9.66 17.88 4.54
N GLU A 68 -10.01 16.60 4.58
CA GLU A 68 -11.09 16.11 5.44
C GLU A 68 -10.53 15.29 6.59
N ILE A 69 -11.00 15.58 7.79
CA ILE A 69 -10.64 14.80 8.98
C ILE A 69 -11.31 13.45 8.88
N ILE A 70 -10.53 12.39 9.01
CA ILE A 70 -11.01 11.02 8.87
C ILE A 70 -11.32 10.43 10.25
N ASP A 71 -12.51 9.84 10.37
CA ASP A 71 -12.84 9.03 11.53
C ASP A 71 -11.95 7.80 11.55
N LYS A 72 -11.26 7.57 12.67
CA LYS A 72 -10.31 6.46 12.78
C LYS A 72 -10.97 5.10 12.63
N ASN A 73 -12.26 4.99 12.88
CA ASN A 73 -13.02 3.76 12.64
C ASN A 73 -13.12 3.41 11.16
N ASN A 74 -12.91 4.36 10.28
CA ASN A 74 -13.03 4.16 8.83
C ASN A 74 -11.70 3.93 8.13
N LEU A 75 -10.57 3.97 8.84
CA LEU A 75 -9.25 3.87 8.23
C LEU A 75 -9.06 2.59 7.41
N LYS A 76 -9.63 1.49 7.87
CA LYS A 76 -9.51 0.19 7.19
C LYS A 76 -10.26 0.15 5.86
N MET A 77 -11.26 0.99 5.72
CA MET A 77 -12.13 0.99 4.54
C MET A 77 -11.65 1.95 3.46
N ILE A 78 -10.71 2.82 3.79
CA ILE A 78 -10.20 3.81 2.87
C ILE A 78 -8.99 3.25 2.14
N LYS A 79 -9.07 3.22 0.81
CA LYS A 79 -7.95 2.84 -0.05
C LYS A 79 -7.35 4.08 -0.67
N LEU A 80 -6.02 4.17 -0.58
CA LEU A 80 -5.30 5.33 -1.09
C LEU A 80 -5.30 5.32 -2.62
N LYS A 81 -5.44 6.51 -3.18
CA LYS A 81 -5.50 6.74 -4.62
C LYS A 81 -4.42 7.73 -5.04
N LYS A 82 -4.15 7.75 -6.33
CA LYS A 82 -3.17 8.68 -6.90
C LYS A 82 -3.47 10.12 -6.47
N ASN A 83 -2.44 10.82 -6.08
CA ASN A 83 -2.47 12.22 -5.65
C ASN A 83 -3.19 12.47 -4.33
N ASP A 84 -3.51 11.44 -3.57
CA ASP A 84 -4.06 11.65 -2.23
C ASP A 84 -3.06 12.42 -1.36
N LYS A 85 -3.60 13.35 -0.60
CA LYS A 85 -2.83 14.19 0.31
C LYS A 85 -3.21 13.84 1.74
N ILE A 86 -2.26 13.30 2.49
CA ILE A 86 -2.44 12.92 3.88
C ILE A 86 -1.73 13.95 4.75
N GLU A 87 -2.40 14.42 5.79
CA GLU A 87 -1.79 15.26 6.80
C GLU A 87 -2.04 14.67 8.17
N ILE A 88 -0.98 14.60 8.96
CA ILE A 88 -1.02 14.05 10.32
C ILE A 88 -0.70 15.18 11.26
N VAL A 89 -1.65 15.46 12.15
CA VAL A 89 -1.54 16.55 13.12
C VAL A 89 -1.51 15.94 14.50
N HIS A 90 -0.44 16.19 15.24
CA HIS A 90 -0.32 15.73 16.61
C HIS A 90 -1.14 16.61 17.53
N PHE A 91 -1.83 15.99 18.48
CA PHE A 91 -2.53 16.76 19.52
C PHE A 91 -1.51 17.42 20.44
N ILE A 92 -1.76 18.67 20.74
CA ILE A 92 -0.92 19.45 21.63
C ILE A 92 -1.46 19.31 23.05
N GLY A 93 -0.56 19.22 24.01
CA GLY A 93 -0.94 19.20 25.41
C GLY A 93 -1.30 17.85 25.98
N GLY A 94 -1.09 16.80 25.24
CA GLY A 94 -1.10 15.43 25.69
C GLY A 94 -1.98 15.09 26.88
N GLY A 95 -3.12 15.65 26.91
CA GLY A 95 -4.03 15.35 27.99
C GLY A 95 -4.38 13.88 28.10
#